data_3e7ae02f05a63d52451b92bdd78359ee
#
_entry.id   3e7ae02f05a63d52451b92bdd78359ee
#
_cell.length_a   1.000
_cell.length_b   1.000
_cell.length_c   1.000
_cell.angle_alpha   90.00
_cell.angle_beta   90.00
_cell.angle_gamma   90.00
#
_symmetry.space_group_name_H-M   'P 1'
#
loop_
_entity.id
_entity.type
_entity.pdbx_description
1 polymer ?
#
loop_
_entity_poly.entity_id
_entity_poly.type
_entity_poly.pdbx_seq_one_letter_code
_entity_poly.pdbx_strand_id
1 'polypeptide(L)'
;HQPLPIGAALLTTGASNNDRGQAGVADDYGNANSAMTDSSFSLSYSFYKQSAGDLNIWAAPSIKLTLSNPGATGDGYGTLMYEPYWQESPSALIAPTTDDWTSVSITSTSGLFWWDGGFGYSNSSGGPPLKTLDEWAAVFDSDFSDADIVELSVGVGTYNQGQTGYFDDVSISFPGYNASYNFEPVPEPSTALLLCLGLMGLATRPRR
;
A
#
# COMPACT_ATOMS: atom_id res chain seq x y z
N HIS A 1 13.06 14.59 -1.91
CA HIS A 1 12.73 14.47 -3.34
C HIS A 1 11.65 13.42 -3.53
N GLN A 2 10.63 13.71 -4.34
CA GLN A 2 9.62 12.74 -4.77
C GLN A 2 10.32 11.58 -5.51
N PRO A 3 9.96 10.31 -5.27
CA PRO A 3 10.68 9.16 -5.84
C PRO A 3 10.53 9.07 -7.35
N LEU A 4 9.35 9.43 -7.88
CA LEU A 4 9.09 9.55 -9.31
C LEU A 4 8.80 11.01 -9.68
N PRO A 5 9.07 11.44 -10.92
CA PRO A 5 9.31 12.86 -11.18
C PRO A 5 8.10 13.79 -11.14
N ILE A 6 6.85 13.34 -11.29
CA ILE A 6 5.75 14.27 -11.58
C ILE A 6 4.47 14.04 -10.73
N GLY A 7 4.23 12.89 -10.15
CA GLY A 7 2.98 12.57 -9.44
C GLY A 7 3.18 11.81 -8.15
N ALA A 8 2.16 11.77 -7.32
CA ALA A 8 2.04 10.91 -6.16
C ALA A 8 0.57 10.83 -5.75
N ALA A 9 0.16 9.72 -5.15
CA ALA A 9 -1.18 9.58 -4.60
C ALA A 9 -1.29 10.32 -3.27
N LEU A 10 -2.34 11.12 -3.11
CA LEU A 10 -2.65 11.85 -1.88
C LEU A 10 -3.65 11.06 -1.03
N LEU A 11 -3.34 10.91 0.24
CA LEU A 11 -4.22 10.33 1.26
C LEU A 11 -4.45 11.35 2.38
N THR A 12 -5.70 11.50 2.81
CA THR A 12 -6.05 12.40 3.92
C THR A 12 -7.04 11.76 4.86
N THR A 13 -6.98 12.15 6.14
CA THR A 13 -8.00 11.88 7.13
C THR A 13 -8.65 13.18 7.59
N GLY A 14 -9.91 13.10 8.02
CA GLY A 14 -10.62 14.21 8.63
C GLY A 14 -10.39 14.34 10.14
N ALA A 15 -11.38 14.88 10.85
CA ALA A 15 -11.29 15.15 12.28
C ALA A 15 -11.78 13.98 13.18
N SER A 16 -12.29 12.91 12.61
CA SER A 16 -12.81 11.75 13.34
C SER A 16 -11.79 10.63 13.47
N ASN A 17 -11.81 9.90 14.58
CA ASN A 17 -11.04 8.67 14.75
C ASN A 17 -11.42 7.54 13.76
N ASN A 18 -12.58 7.65 13.14
CA ASN A 18 -13.04 6.68 12.15
C ASN A 18 -12.63 7.03 10.72
N ASP A 19 -12.06 8.24 10.53
CA ASP A 19 -11.67 8.69 9.20
C ASP A 19 -10.44 7.92 8.72
N ARG A 20 -10.48 7.56 7.45
CA ARG A 20 -9.38 6.88 6.76
C ARG A 20 -9.38 7.24 5.29
N GLY A 21 -8.20 7.25 4.70
CA GLY A 21 -8.00 7.30 3.25
C GLY A 21 -7.19 6.08 2.82
N GLN A 22 -7.60 5.43 1.75
CA GLN A 22 -6.91 4.27 1.21
C GLN A 22 -7.03 4.26 -0.31
N ALA A 23 -5.96 3.86 -0.97
CA ALA A 23 -5.98 3.50 -2.37
C ALA A 23 -5.37 2.10 -2.52
N GLY A 24 -5.98 1.26 -3.34
CA GLY A 24 -5.54 -0.11 -3.54
C GLY A 24 -5.85 -0.61 -4.94
N VAL A 25 -5.19 -1.69 -5.29
CA VAL A 25 -5.43 -2.45 -6.51
C VAL A 25 -5.83 -3.86 -6.10
N ALA A 26 -7.03 -4.26 -6.51
CA ALA A 26 -7.48 -5.64 -6.40
C ALA A 26 -7.03 -6.39 -7.67
N ASP A 27 -6.34 -7.51 -7.47
CA ASP A 27 -5.83 -8.38 -8.54
C ASP A 27 -5.63 -9.78 -7.99
N ASP A 28 -5.44 -10.75 -8.84
CA ASP A 28 -4.96 -12.08 -8.47
C ASP A 28 -3.42 -12.06 -8.42
N TYR A 29 -2.89 -11.76 -7.23
CA TYR A 29 -1.44 -11.77 -7.00
C TYR A 29 -0.91 -13.20 -6.81
N GLY A 30 -1.79 -14.20 -6.69
CA GLY A 30 -1.43 -15.60 -6.50
C GLY A 30 -1.33 -16.03 -5.04
N ASN A 31 -0.87 -17.26 -4.85
CA ASN A 31 -0.91 -17.94 -3.56
C ASN A 31 -0.03 -17.27 -2.50
N ALA A 32 -0.64 -16.95 -1.36
CA ALA A 32 -0.03 -16.20 -0.27
C ALA A 32 1.15 -16.94 0.36
N ASN A 33 1.02 -18.24 0.63
CA ASN A 33 2.10 -19.03 1.23
C ASN A 33 3.32 -19.10 0.30
N SER A 34 3.08 -19.37 -0.98
CA SER A 34 4.16 -19.44 -1.98
C SER A 34 4.90 -18.11 -2.12
N ALA A 35 4.17 -16.97 -2.10
CA ALA A 35 4.77 -15.66 -2.18
C ALA A 35 5.55 -15.31 -0.91
N MET A 36 4.92 -15.44 0.27
CA MET A 36 5.45 -14.95 1.54
C MET A 36 6.62 -15.76 2.08
N THR A 37 6.78 -17.02 1.65
CA THR A 37 7.92 -17.87 2.04
C THR A 37 9.06 -17.84 1.02
N ASP A 38 8.87 -17.22 -0.14
CA ASP A 38 9.91 -17.16 -1.17
C ASP A 38 10.99 -16.13 -0.84
N SER A 39 12.24 -16.53 -0.94
CA SER A 39 13.39 -15.67 -0.64
C SER A 39 13.58 -14.51 -1.62
N SER A 40 12.96 -14.57 -2.80
CA SER A 40 12.97 -13.48 -3.78
C SER A 40 11.78 -12.52 -3.66
N PHE A 41 10.87 -12.76 -2.70
CA PHE A 41 9.78 -11.84 -2.43
C PHE A 41 10.29 -10.43 -2.15
N SER A 42 9.72 -9.46 -2.83
CA SER A 42 10.01 -8.05 -2.64
C SER A 42 8.72 -7.24 -2.69
N LEU A 43 8.50 -6.42 -1.69
CA LEU A 43 7.42 -5.44 -1.63
C LEU A 43 8.05 -4.10 -1.28
N SER A 44 7.79 -3.06 -2.05
CA SER A 44 8.33 -1.73 -1.78
C SER A 44 7.31 -0.64 -2.03
N TYR A 45 7.48 0.48 -1.37
CA TYR A 45 6.78 1.73 -1.64
C TYR A 45 7.56 2.90 -1.05
N SER A 46 7.25 4.09 -1.53
CA SER A 46 7.75 5.33 -0.94
C SER A 46 6.57 6.10 -0.36
N PHE A 47 6.76 6.71 0.81
CA PHE A 47 5.75 7.54 1.43
C PHE A 47 6.32 8.89 1.89
N TYR A 48 5.43 9.87 1.98
CA TYR A 48 5.69 11.18 2.56
C TYR A 48 4.61 11.45 3.61
N LYS A 49 5.03 11.83 4.80
CA LYS A 49 4.15 12.24 5.90
C LYS A 49 4.27 13.75 6.09
N GLN A 50 3.17 14.47 5.91
CA GLN A 50 3.14 15.91 6.16
C GLN A 50 3.05 16.17 7.66
N SER A 51 3.89 17.05 8.19
CA SER A 51 3.85 17.43 9.61
C SER A 51 2.68 18.35 9.95
N ALA A 52 2.27 19.21 9.02
CA ALA A 52 1.22 20.18 9.23
C ALA A 52 -0.17 19.53 9.38
N GLY A 53 -0.84 19.79 10.49
CA GLY A 53 -2.19 19.28 10.79
C GLY A 53 -2.22 17.88 11.39
N ASP A 54 -1.11 17.17 11.42
CA ASP A 54 -1.01 15.83 11.96
C ASP A 54 -1.01 15.85 13.50
N LEU A 55 -1.96 15.14 14.10
CA LEU A 55 -2.07 15.01 15.57
C LEU A 55 -1.43 13.72 16.09
N ASN A 56 -1.00 12.82 15.22
CA ASN A 56 -0.36 11.57 15.59
C ASN A 56 1.04 11.47 14.98
N ILE A 57 2.06 11.71 15.80
CA ILE A 57 3.46 11.70 15.36
C ILE A 57 3.94 10.32 14.85
N TRP A 58 3.25 9.24 15.24
CA TRP A 58 3.67 7.88 14.91
C TRP A 58 3.11 7.41 13.57
N ALA A 59 1.85 7.72 13.26
CA ALA A 59 1.19 7.20 12.08
C ALA A 59 1.75 7.79 10.77
N ALA A 60 1.87 6.94 9.77
CA ALA A 60 2.28 7.29 8.41
C ALA A 60 1.53 6.40 7.42
N PRO A 61 1.56 6.69 6.11
CA PRO A 61 1.00 5.78 5.12
C PRO A 61 1.54 4.36 5.30
N SER A 62 0.63 3.43 5.54
CA SER A 62 0.89 2.00 5.77
C SER A 62 0.57 1.18 4.54
N ILE A 63 1.36 0.14 4.24
CA ILE A 63 1.07 -0.79 3.15
C ILE A 63 0.41 -2.05 3.68
N LYS A 64 -0.53 -2.62 2.90
CA LYS A 64 -1.40 -3.71 3.32
C LYS A 64 -1.49 -4.77 2.25
N LEU A 65 -1.53 -6.02 2.67
CA LEU A 65 -1.83 -7.18 1.85
C LEU A 65 -3.14 -7.79 2.34
N THR A 66 -4.17 -7.77 1.52
CA THR A 66 -5.44 -8.46 1.80
C THR A 66 -5.37 -9.85 1.20
N LEU A 67 -5.71 -10.83 2.03
CA LEU A 67 -5.71 -12.25 1.71
C LEU A 67 -7.14 -12.76 1.61
N SER A 68 -7.38 -13.74 0.75
CA SER A 68 -8.66 -14.44 0.61
C SER A 68 -8.45 -15.95 0.63
N ASN A 69 -9.17 -16.61 1.54
CA ASN A 69 -9.34 -18.06 1.54
C ASN A 69 -10.82 -18.38 1.80
N PRO A 70 -11.61 -18.62 0.76
CA PRO A 70 -13.05 -18.92 0.90
C PRO A 70 -13.35 -20.18 1.70
N GLY A 71 -12.36 -21.06 1.89
CA GLY A 71 -12.48 -22.28 2.70
C GLY A 71 -12.14 -22.10 4.18
N ALA A 72 -11.56 -20.95 4.56
CA ALA A 72 -11.19 -20.69 5.95
C ALA A 72 -12.39 -20.41 6.84
N THR A 73 -12.18 -20.55 8.15
CA THR A 73 -13.18 -20.19 9.16
C THR A 73 -13.39 -18.67 9.17
N GLY A 74 -14.61 -18.23 9.34
CA GLY A 74 -14.97 -16.81 9.36
C GLY A 74 -15.44 -16.28 8.02
N ASP A 75 -15.05 -15.05 7.67
CA ASP A 75 -15.48 -14.39 6.44
C ASP A 75 -14.59 -14.71 5.22
N GLY A 76 -13.54 -15.50 5.41
CA GLY A 76 -12.62 -15.90 4.35
C GLY A 76 -11.66 -14.80 3.92
N TYR A 77 -11.59 -13.68 4.62
CA TYR A 77 -10.66 -12.58 4.35
C TYR A 77 -9.83 -12.24 5.58
N GLY A 78 -8.68 -11.65 5.34
CA GLY A 78 -7.83 -11.11 6.38
C GLY A 78 -6.76 -10.18 5.80
N THR A 79 -6.19 -9.31 6.63
CA THR A 79 -5.24 -8.31 6.16
C THR A 79 -3.98 -8.29 7.02
N LEU A 80 -2.84 -8.33 6.37
CA LEU A 80 -1.53 -8.06 6.95
C LEU A 80 -1.18 -6.59 6.72
N MET A 81 -0.85 -5.88 7.79
CA MET A 81 -0.54 -4.45 7.75
C MET A 81 0.90 -4.20 8.21
N TYR A 82 1.65 -3.52 7.36
CA TYR A 82 2.96 -2.96 7.69
C TYR A 82 2.80 -1.49 8.05
N GLU A 83 3.20 -1.13 9.26
CA GLU A 83 3.21 0.26 9.72
C GLU A 83 4.64 0.73 9.98
N PRO A 84 5.07 1.85 9.36
CA PRO A 84 6.46 2.30 9.42
C PRO A 84 7.01 2.52 10.83
N TYR A 85 6.16 2.87 11.79
CA TYR A 85 6.57 3.13 13.16
C TYR A 85 6.75 1.88 14.03
N TRP A 86 6.32 0.71 13.54
CA TRP A 86 6.38 -0.55 14.28
C TRP A 86 7.34 -1.55 13.63
N GLN A 87 8.61 -1.17 13.49
CA GLN A 87 9.59 -1.97 12.77
C GLN A 87 10.75 -2.49 13.61
N GLU A 88 10.91 -2.06 14.85
CA GLU A 88 12.01 -2.55 15.69
C GLU A 88 11.55 -3.47 16.81
N SER A 89 10.46 -3.14 17.49
CA SER A 89 9.95 -3.94 18.62
C SER A 89 8.55 -3.48 18.97
N PRO A 90 7.69 -4.38 19.49
CA PRO A 90 6.38 -3.99 19.99
C PRO A 90 6.37 -2.87 21.03
N SER A 91 7.48 -2.68 21.72
CA SER A 91 7.64 -1.67 22.77
C SER A 91 8.47 -0.46 22.35
N ALA A 92 9.11 -0.50 21.18
CA ALA A 92 9.91 0.60 20.65
C ALA A 92 9.28 1.15 19.37
N LEU A 93 8.63 2.30 19.50
CA LEU A 93 8.06 3.01 18.36
C LEU A 93 9.10 3.95 17.78
N ILE A 94 9.25 3.95 16.46
CA ILE A 94 10.10 4.91 15.73
C ILE A 94 9.20 5.87 15.00
N ALA A 95 9.26 7.16 15.34
CA ALA A 95 8.50 8.18 14.63
C ALA A 95 9.00 8.27 13.17
N PRO A 96 8.12 8.10 12.19
CA PRO A 96 8.48 8.29 10.80
C PRO A 96 8.94 9.72 10.54
N THR A 97 9.89 9.88 9.62
CA THR A 97 10.32 11.21 9.14
C THR A 97 9.13 11.96 8.56
N THR A 98 9.03 13.25 8.89
CA THR A 98 8.02 14.16 8.33
C THR A 98 8.64 15.10 7.31
N ASP A 99 7.82 15.55 6.36
CA ASP A 99 8.17 16.54 5.33
C ASP A 99 9.34 16.11 4.43
N ASP A 100 9.56 14.79 4.37
CA ASP A 100 10.52 14.17 3.46
C ASP A 100 10.01 12.80 3.00
N TRP A 101 10.51 12.32 1.87
CA TRP A 101 10.18 11.02 1.32
C TRP A 101 10.99 9.91 2.00
N THR A 102 10.31 8.86 2.40
CA THR A 102 10.91 7.65 2.97
C THR A 102 10.59 6.47 2.05
N SER A 103 11.62 5.78 1.59
CA SER A 103 11.47 4.54 0.82
C SER A 103 11.55 3.34 1.74
N VAL A 104 10.63 2.40 1.56
CA VAL A 104 10.51 1.15 2.30
C VAL A 104 10.76 -0.01 1.36
N SER A 105 11.55 -0.98 1.82
CA SER A 105 11.78 -2.24 1.13
C SER A 105 11.56 -3.40 2.11
N ILE A 106 10.74 -4.35 1.73
CA ILE A 106 10.26 -5.46 2.52
C ILE A 106 10.57 -6.75 1.77
N THR A 107 11.06 -7.77 2.48
CA THR A 107 11.26 -9.12 1.96
C THR A 107 10.41 -10.12 2.75
N SER A 108 10.42 -11.39 2.39
CA SER A 108 9.75 -12.44 3.18
C SER A 108 10.22 -12.47 4.64
N THR A 109 11.50 -12.16 4.88
CA THR A 109 12.16 -12.23 6.20
C THR A 109 12.47 -10.87 6.82
N SER A 110 11.98 -9.77 6.24
CA SER A 110 12.15 -8.41 6.77
C SER A 110 10.87 -7.60 6.65
N GLY A 111 10.73 -6.60 7.52
CA GLY A 111 9.48 -5.86 7.65
C GLY A 111 8.48 -6.61 8.53
N LEU A 112 7.99 -5.92 9.55
CA LEU A 112 7.09 -6.50 10.54
C LEU A 112 5.65 -6.09 10.26
N PHE A 113 4.77 -7.08 10.24
CA PHE A 113 3.34 -6.92 9.99
C PHE A 113 2.53 -7.30 11.21
N TRP A 114 1.39 -6.67 11.37
CA TRP A 114 0.35 -7.15 12.27
C TRP A 114 -0.86 -7.65 11.48
N TRP A 115 -1.70 -8.47 12.13
CA TRP A 115 -2.87 -9.11 11.54
C TRP A 115 -4.15 -8.39 11.96
N ASP A 116 -4.95 -7.94 11.00
CA ASP A 116 -6.23 -7.25 11.25
C ASP A 116 -7.41 -8.22 11.48
N GLY A 117 -7.13 -9.48 11.67
CA GLY A 117 -8.15 -10.52 11.82
C GLY A 117 -8.53 -11.19 10.50
N GLY A 118 -9.30 -12.25 10.61
CA GLY A 118 -9.74 -13.09 9.52
C GLY A 118 -9.34 -14.56 9.70
N PHE A 119 -9.85 -15.44 8.87
CA PHE A 119 -9.60 -16.90 8.91
C PHE A 119 -9.89 -17.55 10.27
N GLY A 120 -10.77 -16.95 11.08
CA GLY A 120 -11.04 -17.40 12.44
C GLY A 120 -9.99 -17.00 13.47
N TYR A 121 -8.91 -16.31 13.09
CA TYR A 121 -7.90 -15.81 14.01
C TYR A 121 -8.25 -14.42 14.53
N SER A 122 -7.90 -14.19 15.78
CA SER A 122 -8.14 -12.89 16.41
C SER A 122 -7.26 -11.80 15.81
N ASN A 123 -7.83 -10.61 15.70
CA ASN A 123 -7.14 -9.38 15.35
C ASN A 123 -6.03 -9.09 16.38
N SER A 124 -4.85 -8.71 15.94
CA SER A 124 -3.78 -8.19 16.80
C SER A 124 -3.82 -6.66 16.96
N SER A 125 -4.84 -6.03 16.38
CA SER A 125 -5.31 -4.67 16.62
C SER A 125 -4.24 -3.61 16.82
N GLY A 126 -3.49 -3.35 15.75
CA GLY A 126 -2.48 -2.31 15.77
C GLY A 126 -1.38 -2.59 16.79
N GLY A 127 -0.86 -3.82 16.83
CA GLY A 127 0.18 -4.19 17.77
C GLY A 127 0.67 -5.63 17.68
N PRO A 128 1.39 -6.05 18.71
CA PRO A 128 1.90 -7.41 18.81
C PRO A 128 0.80 -8.47 18.79
N PRO A 129 1.13 -9.66 18.25
CA PRO A 129 2.45 -10.01 17.73
C PRO A 129 2.73 -9.37 16.39
N LEU A 130 3.96 -8.82 16.23
CA LEU A 130 4.52 -8.37 14.98
C LEU A 130 5.42 -9.48 14.43
N LYS A 131 5.28 -9.81 13.15
CA LYS A 131 6.00 -10.89 12.51
C LYS A 131 6.36 -10.53 11.07
N THR A 132 7.41 -11.15 10.56
CA THR A 132 7.72 -11.14 9.13
C THR A 132 6.69 -11.96 8.34
N LEU A 133 6.70 -11.84 7.02
CA LEU A 133 5.72 -12.55 6.18
C LEU A 133 5.86 -14.07 6.28
N ASP A 134 7.09 -14.58 6.28
CA ASP A 134 7.36 -16.02 6.44
C ASP A 134 6.96 -16.55 7.84
N GLU A 135 7.15 -15.75 8.89
CA GLU A 135 6.66 -16.07 10.22
C GLU A 135 5.13 -16.10 10.31
N TRP A 136 4.43 -15.18 9.61
CA TRP A 136 2.98 -15.22 9.51
C TRP A 136 2.49 -16.45 8.72
N ALA A 137 3.15 -16.77 7.61
CA ALA A 137 2.86 -17.99 6.86
C ALA A 137 2.97 -19.24 7.74
N ALA A 138 3.98 -19.31 8.60
CA ALA A 138 4.15 -20.42 9.55
C ALA A 138 3.07 -20.45 10.65
N VAL A 139 2.49 -19.31 11.05
CA VAL A 139 1.40 -19.24 12.05
C VAL A 139 0.09 -19.77 11.49
N PHE A 140 -0.22 -19.39 10.26
CA PHE A 140 -1.50 -19.72 9.62
C PHE A 140 -1.47 -21.04 8.84
N ASP A 141 -0.28 -21.60 8.60
CA ASP A 141 -0.03 -22.93 8.01
C ASP A 141 -1.04 -23.30 6.90
N SER A 142 -2.01 -24.16 7.23
CA SER A 142 -3.00 -24.67 6.26
C SER A 142 -3.92 -23.57 5.68
N ASP A 143 -4.25 -22.55 6.47
CA ASP A 143 -5.14 -21.47 6.00
C ASP A 143 -4.43 -20.58 4.97
N PHE A 144 -3.11 -20.44 5.05
CA PHE A 144 -2.31 -19.73 4.05
C PHE A 144 -1.99 -20.57 2.82
N SER A 145 -1.94 -21.89 2.95
CA SER A 145 -1.67 -22.77 1.80
C SER A 145 -2.74 -22.62 0.69
N ASP A 146 -3.97 -22.30 1.11
CA ASP A 146 -5.13 -22.15 0.25
C ASP A 146 -5.57 -20.67 0.07
N ALA A 147 -4.83 -19.73 0.67
CA ALA A 147 -5.10 -18.31 0.54
C ALA A 147 -4.37 -17.68 -0.64
N ASP A 148 -5.05 -16.75 -1.31
CA ASP A 148 -4.46 -15.89 -2.33
C ASP A 148 -4.33 -14.46 -1.82
N ILE A 149 -3.32 -13.74 -2.29
CA ILE A 149 -3.21 -12.29 -2.11
C ILE A 149 -4.13 -11.66 -3.16
N VAL A 150 -5.15 -10.91 -2.70
CA VAL A 150 -6.21 -10.38 -3.58
C VAL A 150 -6.25 -8.85 -3.65
N GLU A 151 -5.53 -8.16 -2.77
CA GLU A 151 -5.40 -6.70 -2.82
C GLU A 151 -4.08 -6.25 -2.22
N LEU A 152 -3.46 -5.29 -2.89
CA LEU A 152 -2.36 -4.48 -2.38
C LEU A 152 -2.87 -3.06 -2.21
N SER A 153 -2.74 -2.48 -1.00
CA SER A 153 -3.22 -1.12 -0.75
C SER A 153 -2.29 -0.33 0.16
N VAL A 154 -2.35 1.00 0.03
CA VAL A 154 -1.68 1.96 0.93
C VAL A 154 -2.74 2.86 1.53
N GLY A 155 -2.67 3.10 2.85
CA GLY A 155 -3.68 3.85 3.56
C GLY A 155 -3.17 4.63 4.76
N VAL A 156 -3.99 5.58 5.20
CA VAL A 156 -3.87 6.36 6.44
C VAL A 156 -5.16 6.29 7.24
N GLY A 157 -5.07 6.37 8.57
CA GLY A 157 -6.22 6.23 9.51
C GLY A 157 -6.38 4.75 9.91
N THR A 158 -7.16 4.39 10.91
CA THR A 158 -8.01 5.18 11.83
C THR A 158 -7.20 5.72 13.02
N TYR A 159 -7.81 6.57 13.88
CA TYR A 159 -7.14 7.25 15.02
C TYR A 159 -6.01 8.20 14.64
N ASN A 160 -5.94 8.64 13.38
CA ASN A 160 -4.94 9.54 12.83
C ASN A 160 -5.62 10.78 12.23
N GLN A 161 -6.24 11.60 13.09
CA GLN A 161 -6.97 12.78 12.64
C GLN A 161 -6.05 13.82 12.02
N GLY A 162 -6.51 14.45 10.93
CA GLY A 162 -5.83 15.54 10.26
C GLY A 162 -4.55 15.15 9.53
N GLN A 163 -4.31 13.85 9.38
CA GLN A 163 -3.14 13.38 8.65
C GLN A 163 -3.27 13.65 7.16
N THR A 164 -2.19 14.16 6.58
CA THR A 164 -1.96 14.21 5.15
C THR A 164 -0.71 13.40 4.84
N GLY A 165 -0.85 12.45 3.93
CA GLY A 165 0.25 11.63 3.45
C GLY A 165 0.20 11.47 1.94
N TYR A 166 1.35 11.19 1.36
CA TYR A 166 1.45 10.83 -0.06
C TYR A 166 2.17 9.49 -0.15
N PHE A 167 1.93 8.77 -1.23
CA PHE A 167 2.70 7.58 -1.54
C PHE A 167 2.90 7.45 -3.03
N ASP A 168 3.94 6.70 -3.41
CA ASP A 168 4.35 6.49 -4.79
C ASP A 168 5.28 5.27 -4.91
N ASP A 169 5.64 4.89 -6.13
CA ASP A 169 6.62 3.83 -6.43
C ASP A 169 6.31 2.51 -5.70
N VAL A 170 5.05 2.08 -5.77
CA VAL A 170 4.62 0.82 -5.14
C VAL A 170 4.97 -0.34 -6.05
N SER A 171 5.66 -1.34 -5.54
CA SER A 171 5.96 -2.55 -6.30
C SER A 171 5.85 -3.82 -5.47
N ILE A 172 5.45 -4.92 -6.10
CA ILE A 172 5.43 -6.26 -5.53
C ILE A 172 5.98 -7.24 -6.56
N SER A 173 6.89 -8.12 -6.13
CA SER A 173 7.52 -9.11 -7.00
C SER A 173 7.83 -10.39 -6.23
N PHE A 174 7.55 -11.53 -6.85
CA PHE A 174 7.91 -12.88 -6.42
C PHE A 174 7.77 -13.84 -7.60
N PRO A 175 8.20 -15.12 -7.52
CA PRO A 175 8.11 -16.03 -8.65
C PRO A 175 6.70 -16.16 -9.22
N GLY A 176 6.55 -15.83 -10.49
CA GLY A 176 5.28 -15.87 -11.21
C GLY A 176 4.48 -14.57 -11.20
N TYR A 177 4.85 -13.58 -10.39
CA TYR A 177 4.17 -12.29 -10.35
C TYR A 177 5.14 -11.09 -10.23
N ASN A 178 4.86 -10.04 -10.99
CA ASN A 178 5.59 -8.78 -10.89
C ASN A 178 4.67 -7.63 -11.29
N ALA A 179 4.47 -6.68 -10.41
CA ALA A 179 3.71 -5.46 -10.68
C ALA A 179 4.37 -4.23 -10.05
N SER A 180 4.22 -3.10 -10.74
CA SER A 180 4.61 -1.79 -10.22
C SER A 180 3.52 -0.76 -10.52
N TYR A 181 3.27 0.10 -9.57
CA TYR A 181 2.25 1.14 -9.65
C TYR A 181 2.92 2.49 -9.41
N ASN A 182 2.80 3.35 -10.39
CA ASN A 182 3.21 4.73 -10.27
C ASN A 182 1.98 5.65 -10.43
N PHE A 183 2.02 6.82 -9.84
CA PHE A 183 0.91 7.77 -9.84
C PHE A 183 1.21 9.00 -10.69
N GLU A 184 2.08 8.83 -11.68
CA GLU A 184 2.38 9.87 -12.65
C GLU A 184 1.14 10.25 -13.47
N PRO A 185 0.92 11.56 -13.71
CA PRO A 185 -0.16 11.98 -14.60
C PRO A 185 0.07 11.41 -16.00
N VAL A 186 -0.82 10.54 -16.44
CA VAL A 186 -0.80 10.04 -17.81
C VAL A 186 -1.33 11.16 -18.72
N PRO A 187 -0.51 11.75 -19.63
CA PRO A 187 -1.01 12.72 -20.59
C PRO A 187 -2.10 12.05 -21.44
N GLU A 188 -3.30 12.60 -21.43
CA GLU A 188 -4.39 12.07 -22.25
C GLU A 188 -4.01 12.14 -23.73
N PRO A 189 -3.84 11.01 -24.43
CA PRO A 189 -3.41 11.00 -25.84
C PRO A 189 -4.37 11.76 -26.75
N SER A 190 -5.64 11.85 -26.34
CA SER A 190 -6.71 12.50 -27.11
C SER A 190 -6.62 14.03 -27.13
N THR A 191 -6.19 14.65 -26.05
CA THR A 191 -6.14 16.12 -25.96
C THR A 191 -5.08 16.73 -26.87
N ALA A 192 -3.89 16.13 -26.91
CA ALA A 192 -2.83 16.59 -27.81
C ALA A 192 -3.19 16.36 -29.29
N LEU A 193 -3.81 15.20 -29.60
CA LEU A 193 -4.26 14.88 -30.94
C LEU A 193 -5.40 15.81 -31.40
N LEU A 194 -6.38 16.06 -30.52
CA LEU A 194 -7.49 16.99 -30.81
C LEU A 194 -7.00 18.43 -30.98
N LEU A 195 -6.03 18.85 -30.17
CA LEU A 195 -5.41 20.17 -30.32
C LEU A 195 -4.67 20.30 -31.67
N CYS A 196 -3.89 19.29 -32.04
CA CYS A 196 -3.19 19.27 -33.32
C CYS A 196 -4.15 19.27 -34.50
N LEU A 197 -5.22 18.46 -34.46
CA LEU A 197 -6.25 18.42 -35.49
C LEU A 197 -7.04 19.72 -35.58
N GLY A 198 -7.36 20.33 -34.41
CA GLY A 198 -8.01 21.63 -34.35
C GLY A 198 -7.17 22.75 -34.95
N LEU A 199 -5.88 22.80 -34.67
CA LEU A 199 -4.94 23.77 -35.25
C LEU A 199 -4.76 23.57 -36.75
N MET A 200 -4.64 22.35 -37.22
CA MET A 200 -4.60 22.05 -38.66
C MET A 200 -5.88 22.46 -39.38
N GLY A 201 -7.04 22.22 -38.78
CA GLY A 201 -8.33 22.66 -39.33
C GLY A 201 -8.47 24.18 -39.42
N LEU A 202 -7.88 24.92 -38.48
CA LEU A 202 -7.83 26.39 -38.53
C LEU A 202 -6.86 26.91 -39.59
N ALA A 203 -5.73 26.24 -39.78
CA ALA A 203 -4.73 26.64 -40.76
C ALA A 203 -5.15 26.43 -42.22
N THR A 204 -6.09 25.50 -42.47
CA THR A 204 -6.62 25.18 -43.80
C THR A 204 -7.85 26.00 -44.22
N ARG A 205 -8.34 26.91 -43.36
CA ARG A 205 -9.48 27.77 -43.74
C ARG A 205 -9.08 28.75 -44.86
N PRO A 206 -9.71 28.70 -46.04
CA PRO A 206 -9.48 29.67 -47.09
C PRO A 206 -9.90 31.06 -46.61
N ARG A 207 -8.98 32.02 -46.75
CA ARG A 207 -9.32 33.46 -46.57
C ARG A 207 -10.33 33.86 -47.65
N ARG A 208 -11.54 34.16 -47.26
CA ARG A 208 -12.51 34.84 -48.11
C ARG A 208 -12.33 36.36 -48.02
#